data_f533308fc733fa84aca32e0122fd8013
#
_entry.id   f533308fc733fa84aca32e0122fd8013
#
_cell.length_a   1.000
_cell.length_b   1.000
_cell.length_c   1.000
_cell.angle_alpha   90.00
_cell.angle_beta   90.00
_cell.angle_gamma   90.00
#
_symmetry.space_group_name_H-M   'P 1'
#
loop_
_entity.id
_entity.type
_entity.pdbx_description
1 polymer ?
#
loop_
_entity_poly.entity_id
_entity_poly.type
_entity_poly.pdbx_seq_one_letter_code
_entity_poly.pdbx_strand_id
1 'polypeptide(L)'
;MDRKPAKPATSKRAVLLAGGNPQIAKASGHAPVKAYIAAMPGWKRNVGRRIDALIERGVADVHKAVKWNSPFYGVEDGVWFLSFHCYTNFIKVAFFRGTSLRPVPPGASRQKDVRYLDIREDDFDEAQFAAWVKQASKLPGERM
;
A
#
# COMPACT_ATOMS: atom_id res chain seq x y z
N MET A 1 1.49 29.48 -24.64
CA MET A 1 1.66 29.15 -24.03
C MET A 1 1.37 28.60 -23.38
N ASP A 2 1.63 28.49 -23.32
CA ASP A 2 1.69 27.93 -22.69
C ASP A 2 1.36 27.39 -22.10
N ARG A 3 1.47 27.22 -22.14
CA ARG A 3 1.35 26.58 -21.61
C ARG A 3 1.38 25.94 -20.97
N LYS A 4 1.59 25.79 -20.99
CA LYS A 4 1.81 25.18 -20.42
C LYS A 4 1.38 24.55 -19.74
N PRO A 5 1.53 24.41 -19.61
CA PRO A 5 1.25 23.75 -18.97
C PRO A 5 0.96 22.90 -18.42
N ALA A 6 1.09 22.69 -18.62
CA ALA A 6 1.06 21.99 -18.13
C ALA A 6 1.21 21.30 -17.83
N LYS A 7 1.70 21.26 -17.98
CA LYS A 7 2.06 20.69 -17.66
C LYS A 7 1.96 20.14 -16.93
N PRO A 8 2.28 20.22 -16.79
CA PRO A 8 2.42 19.70 -16.00
C PRO A 8 2.05 18.90 -15.46
N ALA A 9 1.83 18.69 -15.61
CA ALA A 9 1.64 17.70 -14.88
C ALA A 9 2.56 16.72 -14.99
N THR A 10 3.06 16.78 -15.78
CA THR A 10 3.96 15.98 -15.87
C THR A 10 4.77 15.96 -14.99
N SER A 11 5.15 16.77 -15.04
CA SER A 11 5.96 16.90 -14.19
C SER A 11 5.40 16.62 -13.02
N LYS A 12 4.38 16.19 -12.94
CA LYS A 12 3.81 15.91 -11.78
C LYS A 12 4.21 14.63 -11.25
N ARG A 13 5.26 14.08 -11.71
CA ARG A 13 5.82 12.90 -11.17
C ARG A 13 6.31 13.18 -9.77
N ALA A 14 5.94 12.36 -8.83
CA ALA A 14 6.38 12.51 -7.44
C ALA A 14 7.88 12.33 -7.32
N VAL A 15 8.47 13.02 -6.35
CA VAL A 15 9.86 12.81 -5.97
C VAL A 15 9.97 11.42 -5.35
N LEU A 16 11.05 10.70 -5.67
CA LEU A 16 11.30 9.40 -5.06
C LEU A 16 12.26 9.56 -3.89
N LEU A 17 11.86 9.03 -2.76
CA LEU A 17 12.66 9.02 -1.54
C LEU A 17 13.58 7.79 -1.54
N ALA A 18 14.28 7.56 -0.43
CA ALA A 18 15.17 6.41 -0.29
C ALA A 18 14.42 5.11 -0.62
N GLY A 19 15.07 4.22 -1.35
CA GLY A 19 14.46 2.96 -1.77
C GLY A 19 13.49 3.09 -2.94
N GLY A 20 13.36 4.29 -3.52
CA GLY A 20 12.43 4.53 -4.61
C GLY A 20 11.00 4.72 -4.13
N ASN A 21 10.82 5.11 -2.86
CA ASN A 21 9.50 5.31 -2.31
C ASN A 21 8.95 6.68 -2.74
N PRO A 22 7.77 6.73 -3.39
CA PRO A 22 7.21 8.01 -3.81
C PRO A 22 6.87 8.91 -2.62
N GLN A 23 7.18 10.21 -2.77
CA GLN A 23 6.79 11.21 -1.79
C GLN A 23 5.42 11.75 -2.19
N ILE A 24 4.40 11.43 -1.43
CA ILE A 24 3.02 11.86 -1.68
C ILE A 24 2.49 12.55 -0.42
N ALA A 25 1.95 13.74 -0.58
CA ALA A 25 1.39 14.46 0.55
C ALA A 25 0.26 13.67 1.21
N LYS A 26 0.15 13.77 2.53
CA LYS A 26 -0.91 13.11 3.28
C LYS A 26 -2.27 13.55 2.75
N ALA A 27 -3.09 12.59 2.38
CA ALA A 27 -4.44 12.86 1.89
C ALA A 27 -5.28 11.59 1.93
N SER A 28 -6.58 11.77 2.07
CA SER A 28 -7.53 10.66 2.09
C SER A 28 -8.04 10.37 0.69
N GLY A 29 -8.49 9.14 0.47
CA GLY A 29 -9.18 8.72 -0.73
C GLY A 29 -8.32 7.96 -1.70
N HIS A 30 -8.94 7.56 -2.80
CA HIS A 30 -8.27 6.75 -3.83
C HIS A 30 -7.22 7.54 -4.60
N ALA A 31 -7.46 8.83 -4.86
CA ALA A 31 -6.57 9.62 -5.72
C ALA A 31 -5.12 9.66 -5.24
N PRO A 32 -4.82 9.93 -3.94
CA PRO A 32 -3.42 9.93 -3.52
C PRO A 32 -2.78 8.54 -3.58
N VAL A 33 -3.53 7.48 -3.34
CA VAL A 33 -3.01 6.11 -3.48
C VAL A 33 -2.70 5.82 -4.94
N LYS A 34 -3.58 6.22 -5.85
CA LYS A 34 -3.35 6.06 -7.28
C LYS A 34 -2.09 6.81 -7.71
N ALA A 35 -1.89 8.04 -7.20
CA ALA A 35 -0.71 8.83 -7.51
C ALA A 35 0.56 8.14 -6.99
N TYR A 36 0.52 7.59 -5.79
CA TYR A 36 1.64 6.85 -5.22
C TYR A 36 2.02 5.67 -6.12
N ILE A 37 1.04 4.87 -6.49
CA ILE A 37 1.28 3.67 -7.30
C ILE A 37 1.82 4.06 -8.68
N ALA A 38 1.29 5.11 -9.29
CA ALA A 38 1.76 5.58 -10.59
C ALA A 38 3.22 6.02 -10.56
N ALA A 39 3.71 6.46 -9.39
CA ALA A 39 5.08 6.91 -9.23
C ALA A 39 6.03 5.80 -8.77
N MET A 40 5.52 4.61 -8.46
CA MET A 40 6.38 3.49 -8.05
C MET A 40 7.30 3.09 -9.20
N PRO A 41 8.61 2.92 -8.95
CA PRO A 41 9.56 2.65 -10.04
C PRO A 41 9.59 1.19 -10.47
N GLY A 42 9.79 0.99 -11.77
CA GLY A 42 10.03 -0.33 -12.33
C GLY A 42 8.91 -1.33 -12.08
N TRP A 43 9.29 -2.56 -11.74
CA TRP A 43 8.35 -3.65 -11.52
C TRP A 43 7.39 -3.36 -10.36
N LYS A 44 7.80 -2.51 -9.44
CA LYS A 44 6.98 -2.21 -8.26
C LYS A 44 5.66 -1.55 -8.61
N ARG A 45 5.64 -0.76 -9.70
CA ARG A 45 4.40 -0.11 -10.14
C ARG A 45 3.33 -1.14 -10.48
N ASN A 46 3.69 -2.16 -11.25
CA ASN A 46 2.75 -3.19 -11.63
C ASN A 46 2.27 -4.00 -10.42
N VAL A 47 3.19 -4.33 -9.51
CA VAL A 47 2.83 -5.04 -8.29
C VAL A 47 1.92 -4.16 -7.42
N GLY A 48 2.20 -2.87 -7.32
CA GLY A 48 1.35 -1.94 -6.58
C GLY A 48 -0.07 -1.90 -7.12
N ARG A 49 -0.23 -1.90 -8.45
CA ARG A 49 -1.56 -1.97 -9.06
C ARG A 49 -2.29 -3.25 -8.70
N ARG A 50 -1.57 -4.35 -8.68
CA ARG A 50 -2.16 -5.65 -8.34
C ARG A 50 -2.55 -5.72 -6.87
N ILE A 51 -1.71 -5.17 -5.99
CA ILE A 51 -2.05 -5.06 -4.56
C ILE A 51 -3.37 -4.29 -4.40
N ASP A 52 -3.43 -3.11 -5.00
CA ASP A 52 -4.62 -2.25 -4.90
C ASP A 52 -5.87 -2.95 -5.44
N ALA A 53 -5.76 -3.60 -6.59
CA ALA A 53 -6.87 -4.30 -7.21
C ALA A 53 -7.36 -5.46 -6.35
N LEU A 54 -6.44 -6.23 -5.76
CA LEU A 54 -6.79 -7.35 -4.90
C LEU A 54 -7.51 -6.87 -3.64
N ILE A 55 -7.06 -5.77 -3.07
CA ILE A 55 -7.70 -5.20 -1.89
C ILE A 55 -9.10 -4.69 -2.23
N GLU A 56 -9.24 -3.96 -3.34
CA GLU A 56 -10.55 -3.46 -3.76
C GLU A 56 -11.53 -4.59 -4.03
N ARG A 57 -11.04 -5.68 -4.62
CA ARG A 57 -11.88 -6.82 -4.93
C ARG A 57 -12.30 -7.57 -3.67
N GLY A 58 -11.42 -7.62 -2.69
CA GLY A 58 -11.65 -8.39 -1.46
C GLY A 58 -12.42 -7.65 -0.37
N VAL A 59 -12.45 -6.31 -0.42
CA VAL A 59 -13.03 -5.51 0.65
C VAL A 59 -13.95 -4.45 0.04
N ALA A 60 -15.26 -4.64 0.20
CA ALA A 60 -16.24 -3.68 -0.30
C ALA A 60 -16.06 -2.34 0.41
N ASP A 61 -16.16 -1.25 -0.34
CA ASP A 61 -16.07 0.10 0.20
C ASP A 61 -14.82 0.37 1.03
N VAL A 62 -13.69 -0.19 0.60
CA VAL A 62 -12.42 -0.01 1.30
C VAL A 62 -12.06 1.49 1.34
N HIS A 63 -11.65 1.95 2.51
CA HIS A 63 -11.13 3.30 2.70
C HIS A 63 -9.64 3.31 2.44
N LYS A 64 -9.17 4.36 1.77
CA LYS A 64 -7.76 4.50 1.41
C LYS A 64 -7.24 5.86 1.81
N ALA A 65 -5.95 5.94 2.06
CA ALA A 65 -5.27 7.19 2.32
C ALA A 65 -3.79 7.02 2.05
N VAL A 66 -3.07 8.14 1.91
CA VAL A 66 -1.62 8.15 1.97
C VAL A 66 -1.24 8.88 3.25
N LYS A 67 -0.42 8.24 4.07
CA LYS A 67 0.12 8.80 5.30
C LYS A 67 1.58 8.36 5.39
N TRP A 68 2.45 9.28 5.82
CA TRP A 68 3.88 8.98 5.91
C TRP A 68 4.44 8.35 4.63
N ASN A 69 4.02 8.90 3.50
CA ASN A 69 4.45 8.44 2.17
C ASN A 69 4.21 6.95 1.95
N SER A 70 3.06 6.45 2.41
CA SER A 70 2.67 5.05 2.23
C SER A 70 1.16 4.96 2.05
N PRO A 71 0.69 4.08 1.16
CA PRO A 71 -0.75 3.80 1.06
C PRO A 71 -1.26 3.06 2.28
N PHE A 72 -2.43 3.43 2.77
CA PHE A 72 -3.12 2.79 3.87
C PHE A 72 -4.50 2.35 3.42
N TYR A 73 -4.95 1.20 3.92
CA TYR A 73 -6.24 0.61 3.59
C TYR A 73 -6.99 0.23 4.85
N GLY A 74 -8.27 0.55 4.92
CA GLY A 74 -9.08 0.27 6.09
C GLY A 74 -10.54 0.04 5.73
N VAL A 75 -11.31 -0.48 6.68
CA VAL A 75 -12.75 -0.67 6.52
C VAL A 75 -13.54 0.54 6.99
N GLU A 76 -12.85 1.46 7.64
CA GLU A 76 -13.42 2.66 8.21
C GLU A 76 -12.36 3.75 8.16
N ASP A 77 -12.77 5.00 7.98
CA ASP A 77 -11.82 6.11 7.92
C ASP A 77 -11.05 6.22 9.23
N GLY A 78 -9.74 6.31 9.11
CA GLY A 78 -8.85 6.41 10.26
C GLY A 78 -8.60 5.09 10.99
N VAL A 79 -9.14 3.98 10.49
CA VAL A 79 -8.94 2.66 11.08
C VAL A 79 -8.41 1.73 10.00
N TRP A 80 -7.15 1.33 10.13
CA TRP A 80 -6.40 0.71 9.04
C TRP A 80 -6.08 -0.75 9.34
N PHE A 81 -6.13 -1.61 8.33
CA PHE A 81 -5.72 -3.00 8.48
C PHE A 81 -4.43 -3.30 7.75
N LEU A 82 -4.03 -2.46 6.78
CA LEU A 82 -2.88 -2.74 5.95
C LEU A 82 -2.26 -1.45 5.42
N SER A 83 -0.92 -1.43 5.30
CA SER A 83 -0.23 -0.42 4.52
C SER A 83 0.92 -1.07 3.77
N PHE A 84 1.48 -0.37 2.76
CA PHE A 84 2.69 -0.86 2.12
C PHE A 84 3.63 0.30 1.79
N HIS A 85 4.91 -0.05 1.58
CA HIS A 85 5.96 0.93 1.39
C HIS A 85 7.02 0.37 0.45
N CYS A 86 7.55 1.21 -0.46
CA CYS A 86 8.59 0.78 -1.39
C CYS A 86 9.96 0.84 -0.75
N TYR A 87 10.70 -0.25 -0.90
CA TYR A 87 12.12 -0.30 -0.62
C TYR A 87 12.87 -0.63 -1.91
N THR A 88 14.19 -0.62 -1.88
CA THR A 88 14.98 -0.80 -3.09
C THR A 88 14.66 -2.10 -3.83
N ASN A 89 14.63 -3.21 -3.11
CA ASN A 89 14.50 -4.54 -3.72
C ASN A 89 13.20 -5.23 -3.41
N PHE A 90 12.27 -4.57 -2.74
CA PHE A 90 11.00 -5.19 -2.36
C PHE A 90 9.97 -4.14 -1.95
N ILE A 91 8.73 -4.59 -1.88
CA ILE A 91 7.65 -3.81 -1.29
C ILE A 91 7.34 -4.48 0.05
N LYS A 92 7.35 -3.71 1.13
CA LYS A 92 6.99 -4.23 2.44
C LYS A 92 5.52 -3.94 2.71
N VAL A 93 4.75 -5.00 2.92
CA VAL A 93 3.35 -4.88 3.33
C VAL A 93 3.29 -5.09 4.83
N ALA A 94 2.61 -4.17 5.52
CA ALA A 94 2.38 -4.29 6.96
C ALA A 94 0.91 -4.68 7.20
N PHE A 95 0.70 -5.79 7.90
CA PHE A 95 -0.62 -6.18 8.38
C PHE A 95 -0.69 -5.83 9.85
N PHE A 96 -1.54 -4.89 10.23
CA PHE A 96 -1.54 -4.36 11.59
C PHE A 96 -2.00 -5.36 12.65
N ARG A 97 -2.78 -6.37 12.25
CA ARG A 97 -3.15 -7.49 13.11
C ARG A 97 -2.59 -8.79 12.54
N GLY A 98 -1.35 -8.74 12.07
CA GLY A 98 -0.72 -9.85 11.36
C GLY A 98 -0.66 -11.14 12.16
N THR A 99 -0.51 -11.05 13.49
CA THR A 99 -0.46 -12.26 14.33
C THR A 99 -1.78 -13.02 14.34
N SER A 100 -2.88 -12.39 13.95
CA SER A 100 -4.19 -13.04 13.89
C SER A 100 -4.50 -13.64 12.53
N LEU A 101 -3.61 -13.48 11.56
CA LEU A 101 -3.80 -14.04 10.24
C LEU A 101 -3.32 -15.49 10.16
N ARG A 102 -3.88 -16.26 9.24
CA ARG A 102 -3.51 -17.67 9.08
C ARG A 102 -3.26 -17.97 7.61
N PRO A 103 -2.04 -18.40 7.26
CA PRO A 103 -0.88 -18.48 8.15
C PRO A 103 -0.41 -17.08 8.56
N VAL A 104 0.37 -17.00 9.62
CA VAL A 104 0.92 -15.71 10.06
C VAL A 104 1.95 -15.25 9.01
N PRO A 105 1.87 -13.99 8.55
CA PRO A 105 2.87 -13.50 7.61
C PRO A 105 4.27 -13.60 8.21
N PRO A 106 5.29 -13.84 7.37
CA PRO A 106 6.62 -14.25 7.85
C PRO A 106 7.48 -13.15 8.47
N GLY A 107 7.22 -11.89 8.15
CA GLY A 107 8.11 -10.81 8.60
C GLY A 107 7.82 -10.37 10.01
N ALA A 108 8.81 -10.47 10.89
CA ALA A 108 8.66 -10.04 12.28
C ALA A 108 8.63 -8.52 12.39
N SER A 109 8.00 -8.02 13.45
CA SER A 109 7.94 -6.61 13.75
C SER A 109 8.18 -6.40 15.23
N ARG A 110 8.68 -5.22 15.60
CA ARG A 110 8.82 -4.84 17.01
C ARG A 110 7.46 -4.56 17.63
N GLN A 111 6.47 -4.23 16.81
CA GLN A 111 5.11 -4.01 17.32
C GLN A 111 4.42 -5.35 17.46
N LYS A 112 3.78 -5.55 18.60
CA LYS A 112 3.28 -6.84 19.04
C LYS A 112 2.41 -7.55 18.00
N ASP A 113 1.46 -6.86 17.42
CA ASP A 113 0.48 -7.51 16.53
C ASP A 113 0.82 -7.39 15.06
N VAL A 114 1.78 -6.56 14.70
CA VAL A 114 2.13 -6.30 13.30
C VAL A 114 3.00 -7.42 12.75
N ARG A 115 2.71 -7.83 11.51
CA ARG A 115 3.59 -8.73 10.77
C ARG A 115 3.71 -8.24 9.35
N TYR A 116 4.85 -8.53 8.74
CA TYR A 116 5.21 -8.01 7.42
C TYR A 116 5.25 -9.10 6.37
N LEU A 117 4.97 -8.69 5.14
CA LEU A 117 5.24 -9.48 3.95
C LEU A 117 6.14 -8.65 3.04
N ASP A 118 7.30 -9.18 2.67
CA ASP A 118 8.17 -8.55 1.69
C ASP A 118 7.88 -9.17 0.33
N ILE A 119 7.44 -8.34 -0.62
CA ILE A 119 7.15 -8.80 -1.98
C ILE A 119 8.34 -8.40 -2.86
N ARG A 120 8.98 -9.40 -3.46
CA ARG A 120 10.10 -9.18 -4.37
C ARG A 120 9.63 -9.37 -5.80
N GLU A 121 10.47 -8.98 -6.75
CA GLU A 121 10.15 -9.11 -8.16
C GLU A 121 9.88 -10.57 -8.50
N ASP A 122 8.79 -10.83 -9.24
CA ASP A 122 8.37 -12.17 -9.65
C ASP A 122 8.07 -13.13 -8.50
N ASP A 123 7.81 -12.58 -7.32
CA ASP A 123 7.54 -13.41 -6.13
C ASP A 123 6.37 -12.83 -5.36
N PHE A 124 5.22 -12.75 -6.02
CA PHE A 124 3.99 -12.25 -5.40
C PHE A 124 2.91 -13.32 -5.46
N ASP A 125 2.69 -13.99 -4.34
CA ASP A 125 1.63 -14.97 -4.21
C ASP A 125 0.30 -14.25 -4.01
N GLU A 126 -0.39 -13.98 -5.10
CA GLU A 126 -1.62 -13.19 -5.06
C GLU A 126 -2.75 -13.89 -4.32
N ALA A 127 -2.85 -15.21 -4.45
CA ALA A 127 -3.90 -15.97 -3.77
C ALA A 127 -3.74 -15.88 -2.25
N GLN A 128 -2.50 -16.04 -1.76
CA GLN A 128 -2.23 -15.91 -0.33
C GLN A 128 -2.49 -14.48 0.14
N PHE A 129 -2.05 -13.50 -0.64
CA PHE A 129 -2.26 -12.10 -0.30
C PHE A 129 -3.77 -11.79 -0.21
N ALA A 130 -4.55 -12.23 -1.19
CA ALA A 130 -6.00 -12.02 -1.20
C ALA A 130 -6.66 -12.66 0.04
N ALA A 131 -6.21 -13.86 0.42
CA ALA A 131 -6.73 -14.52 1.61
C ALA A 131 -6.43 -13.73 2.88
N TRP A 132 -5.22 -13.21 3.00
CA TRP A 132 -4.85 -12.37 4.16
C TRP A 132 -5.67 -11.09 4.20
N VAL A 133 -5.88 -10.42 3.06
CA VAL A 133 -6.67 -9.20 2.98
C VAL A 133 -8.09 -9.45 3.49
N LYS A 134 -8.70 -10.55 3.05
CA LYS A 134 -10.04 -10.89 3.48
C LYS A 134 -10.12 -11.10 4.98
N GLN A 135 -9.15 -11.82 5.54
CA GLN A 135 -9.08 -12.03 6.99
C GLN A 135 -8.86 -10.71 7.72
N ALA A 136 -7.89 -9.92 7.27
CA ALA A 136 -7.52 -8.67 7.94
C ALA A 136 -8.67 -7.68 7.98
N SER A 137 -9.48 -7.62 6.93
CA SER A 137 -10.61 -6.70 6.85
C SER A 137 -11.68 -6.99 7.90
N LYS A 138 -11.67 -8.17 8.49
CA LYS A 138 -12.64 -8.57 9.50
C LYS A 138 -12.13 -8.42 10.93
N LEU A 139 -10.90 -8.00 11.09
CA LEU A 139 -10.29 -7.80 12.40
C LEU A 139 -10.41 -6.35 12.82
N PRO A 140 -10.30 -6.05 14.14
CA PRO A 140 -10.21 -4.66 14.57
C PRO A 140 -8.99 -4.02 13.92
N GLY A 141 -9.18 -2.84 13.35
CA GLY A 141 -8.08 -2.14 12.71
C GLY A 141 -7.23 -1.36 13.71
N GLU A 142 -6.20 -0.74 13.20
CA GLU A 142 -5.33 0.13 13.99
C GLU A 142 -5.73 1.57 13.71
N ARG A 143 -6.03 2.30 14.77
CA ARG A 143 -6.45 3.68 14.64
C ARG A 143 -5.24 4.61 14.54
N MET A 144 -5.15 5.36 13.49
CA MET A 144 -4.08 6.37 13.34
C MET A 144 -4.45 7.49 12.37
#